data_683b0ba6b49304eb4dd199e95914321b
#
_entry.id   683b0ba6b49304eb4dd199e95914321b
#
_cell.length_a   1.000
_cell.length_b   1.000
_cell.length_c   1.000
_cell.angle_alpha   90.00
_cell.angle_beta   90.00
_cell.angle_gamma   90.00
#
_symmetry.space_group_name_H-M   'P 1'
#
loop_
_entity.id
_entity.type
_entity.pdbx_description
1 polymer ?
#
loop_
_entity_poly.entity_id
_entity_poly.type
_entity_poly.pdbx_seq_one_letter_code
_entity_poly.pdbx_strand_id
1 'polypeptide(L)'
;MKIAYLGFDLLYPCLEALEKGGCEVMEVFTCTVDNAFEFNSKVTAFAAERGLPVHTERITLEDIHRLKESGCEAIFCGAYYHRVPIDHSLPIVNIHPAMLPLGRGAWPMPLWILKGMDEGGVTLHKMEADFDTGDILLQKSFPVTDEDDLESLTEKVCRAGAELCAEAVANFDFYWKNARPQGEGEYWPCPTEEDATVTAETPIEVMDKVFRAFYGFECYLRTDDEVICVVGGRYVSESHDLPFGTKTDRGYAVSGGFIR
;
A
#
# COMPACT_ATOMS: atom_id res chain seq x y z
N MET A 1 -10.69 -11.31 -20.45
CA MET A 1 -11.24 -11.67 -19.13
C MET A 1 -12.02 -10.48 -18.58
N LYS A 2 -13.24 -10.71 -18.07
CA LYS A 2 -14.06 -9.68 -17.43
C LYS A 2 -13.74 -9.62 -15.94
N ILE A 3 -13.44 -8.42 -15.42
CA ILE A 3 -13.03 -8.24 -14.04
C ILE A 3 -13.79 -7.10 -13.35
N ALA A 4 -13.87 -7.15 -12.03
CA ALA A 4 -14.12 -5.99 -11.19
C ALA A 4 -12.82 -5.57 -10.47
N TYR A 5 -12.65 -4.28 -10.19
CA TYR A 5 -11.51 -3.76 -9.47
C TYR A 5 -11.94 -3.11 -8.16
N LEU A 6 -11.23 -3.45 -7.08
CA LEU A 6 -11.43 -2.86 -5.77
C LEU A 6 -10.15 -2.11 -5.38
N GLY A 7 -10.23 -0.81 -5.09
CA GLY A 7 -9.02 -0.11 -4.63
C GLY A 7 -9.03 1.41 -4.76
N PHE A 8 -7.85 1.95 -4.47
CA PHE A 8 -7.53 3.38 -4.50
C PHE A 8 -6.45 3.71 -5.54
N ASP A 9 -6.12 5.00 -5.61
CA ASP A 9 -5.09 5.53 -6.50
C ASP A 9 -3.68 5.00 -6.22
N LEU A 10 -3.42 4.51 -5.00
CA LEU A 10 -2.13 3.91 -4.63
C LEU A 10 -1.67 2.84 -5.62
N LEU A 11 -2.56 1.91 -5.98
CA LEU A 11 -2.28 0.83 -6.93
C LEU A 11 -2.99 1.03 -8.29
N TYR A 12 -3.31 2.28 -8.63
CA TYR A 12 -3.90 2.64 -9.92
C TYR A 12 -3.10 2.10 -11.14
N PRO A 13 -1.74 2.10 -11.15
CA PRO A 13 -0.98 1.49 -12.24
C PRO A 13 -1.27 -0.01 -12.46
N CYS A 14 -1.70 -0.71 -11.42
CA CYS A 14 -2.13 -2.11 -11.55
C CYS A 14 -3.46 -2.23 -12.31
N LEU A 15 -4.44 -1.34 -12.05
CA LEU A 15 -5.69 -1.29 -12.80
C LEU A 15 -5.43 -1.01 -14.28
N GLU A 16 -4.56 -0.04 -14.60
CA GLU A 16 -4.17 0.22 -15.99
C GLU A 16 -3.49 -0.99 -16.65
N ALA A 17 -2.63 -1.69 -15.91
CA ALA A 17 -1.93 -2.87 -16.42
C ALA A 17 -2.90 -4.03 -16.71
N LEU A 18 -3.92 -4.22 -15.87
CA LEU A 18 -5.00 -5.20 -16.10
C LEU A 18 -5.77 -4.88 -17.39
N GLU A 19 -6.17 -3.63 -17.59
CA GLU A 19 -6.86 -3.22 -18.83
C GLU A 19 -5.98 -3.38 -20.06
N LYS A 20 -4.72 -2.88 -20.01
CA LYS A 20 -3.73 -3.02 -21.11
C LYS A 20 -3.42 -4.49 -21.41
N GLY A 21 -3.51 -5.36 -20.41
CA GLY A 21 -3.39 -6.81 -20.55
C GLY A 21 -4.62 -7.50 -21.17
N GLY A 22 -5.64 -6.73 -21.56
CA GLY A 22 -6.84 -7.20 -22.27
C GLY A 22 -8.01 -7.57 -21.35
N CYS A 23 -7.99 -7.13 -20.08
CA CYS A 23 -9.15 -7.25 -19.21
C CYS A 23 -10.21 -6.20 -19.56
N GLU A 24 -11.46 -6.62 -19.58
CA GLU A 24 -12.63 -5.75 -19.59
C GLU A 24 -13.02 -5.46 -18.15
N VAL A 25 -12.78 -4.23 -17.69
CA VAL A 25 -13.21 -3.80 -16.35
C VAL A 25 -14.71 -3.53 -16.38
N MET A 26 -15.48 -4.20 -15.55
CA MET A 26 -16.93 -4.07 -15.49
C MET A 26 -17.38 -2.99 -14.52
N GLU A 27 -16.80 -2.96 -13.35
CA GLU A 27 -17.14 -2.05 -12.24
C GLU A 27 -15.91 -1.76 -11.38
N VAL A 28 -15.92 -0.60 -10.72
CA VAL A 28 -14.91 -0.18 -9.78
C VAL A 28 -15.53 0.03 -8.40
N PHE A 29 -14.95 -0.58 -7.37
CA PHE A 29 -15.27 -0.34 -5.97
C PHE A 29 -14.13 0.42 -5.33
N THR A 30 -14.45 1.52 -4.69
CA THR A 30 -13.52 2.34 -3.92
C THR A 30 -14.17 2.72 -2.60
N CYS A 31 -13.68 3.75 -1.91
CA CYS A 31 -14.29 4.24 -0.69
C CYS A 31 -14.44 5.76 -0.77
N THR A 32 -15.26 6.33 0.09
CA THR A 32 -15.26 7.77 0.32
C THR A 32 -13.98 8.14 1.04
N VAL A 33 -13.22 9.10 0.50
CA VAL A 33 -11.95 9.59 1.02
C VAL A 33 -11.95 11.11 1.11
N ASP A 34 -11.11 11.68 1.96
CA ASP A 34 -10.96 13.13 2.11
C ASP A 34 -9.99 13.75 1.08
N ASN A 35 -9.27 12.90 0.32
CA ASN A 35 -8.21 13.27 -0.63
C ASN A 35 -7.03 14.04 -0.01
N ALA A 36 -6.81 13.92 1.30
CA ALA A 36 -5.65 14.49 2.00
C ALA A 36 -4.48 13.49 2.06
N PHE A 37 -4.75 12.25 2.49
CA PHE A 37 -3.77 11.17 2.56
C PHE A 37 -4.17 9.95 1.73
N GLU A 38 -5.44 9.86 1.40
CA GLU A 38 -6.02 8.78 0.61
C GLU A 38 -6.70 9.34 -0.62
N PHE A 39 -6.42 8.75 -1.77
CA PHE A 39 -6.85 9.29 -3.05
C PHE A 39 -7.59 8.23 -3.87
N ASN A 40 -8.73 8.63 -4.46
CA ASN A 40 -9.48 7.81 -5.41
C ASN A 40 -9.84 8.55 -6.72
N SER A 41 -9.26 9.72 -6.95
CA SER A 41 -9.56 10.55 -8.11
C SER A 41 -9.18 9.87 -9.43
N LYS A 42 -8.06 9.11 -9.49
CA LYS A 42 -7.62 8.40 -10.70
C LYS A 42 -8.52 7.21 -11.01
N VAL A 43 -8.85 6.39 -10.00
CA VAL A 43 -9.74 5.22 -10.21
C VAL A 43 -11.16 5.65 -10.58
N THR A 44 -11.65 6.76 -10.02
CA THR A 44 -12.98 7.31 -10.38
C THR A 44 -12.98 7.96 -11.76
N ALA A 45 -11.92 8.68 -12.13
CA ALA A 45 -11.75 9.23 -13.47
C ALA A 45 -11.66 8.12 -14.53
N PHE A 46 -10.87 7.08 -14.26
CA PHE A 46 -10.78 5.88 -15.12
C PHE A 46 -12.16 5.29 -15.42
N ALA A 47 -12.97 5.11 -14.36
CA ALA A 47 -14.32 4.57 -14.51
C ALA A 47 -15.26 5.53 -15.28
N ALA A 48 -15.19 6.83 -14.97
CA ALA A 48 -16.02 7.84 -15.66
C ALA A 48 -15.72 7.93 -17.15
N GLU A 49 -14.45 7.91 -17.56
CA GLU A 49 -14.03 7.92 -18.97
C GLU A 49 -14.57 6.73 -19.78
N ARG A 50 -14.83 5.60 -19.11
CA ARG A 50 -15.31 4.35 -19.72
C ARG A 50 -16.80 4.09 -19.48
N GLY A 51 -17.47 4.99 -18.74
CA GLY A 51 -18.88 4.83 -18.39
C GLY A 51 -19.15 3.65 -17.45
N LEU A 52 -18.18 3.29 -16.60
CA LEU A 52 -18.29 2.16 -15.67
C LEU A 52 -18.97 2.59 -14.36
N PRO A 53 -19.76 1.70 -13.74
CA PRO A 53 -20.27 1.92 -12.39
C PRO A 53 -19.13 2.09 -11.37
N VAL A 54 -19.27 3.06 -10.46
CA VAL A 54 -18.39 3.28 -9.31
C VAL A 54 -19.19 3.12 -8.03
N HIS A 55 -18.70 2.28 -7.13
CA HIS A 55 -19.30 2.04 -5.83
C HIS A 55 -18.35 2.55 -4.73
N THR A 56 -18.86 3.37 -3.82
CA THR A 56 -18.12 3.88 -2.66
C THR A 56 -18.53 3.19 -1.36
N GLU A 57 -19.58 2.39 -1.42
CA GLU A 57 -20.02 1.56 -0.31
C GLU A 57 -19.21 0.26 -0.26
N ARG A 58 -19.17 -0.34 0.93
CA ARG A 58 -18.50 -1.62 1.13
C ARG A 58 -19.10 -2.70 0.23
N ILE A 59 -18.25 -3.43 -0.52
CA ILE A 59 -18.67 -4.59 -1.30
C ILE A 59 -19.32 -5.66 -0.42
N THR A 60 -20.41 -6.25 -0.91
CA THR A 60 -21.19 -7.28 -0.23
C THR A 60 -21.11 -8.62 -0.96
N LEU A 61 -21.59 -9.71 -0.32
CA LEU A 61 -21.74 -11.00 -1.01
C LEU A 61 -22.76 -10.93 -2.17
N GLU A 62 -23.79 -10.09 -2.04
CA GLU A 62 -24.76 -9.87 -3.10
C GLU A 62 -24.10 -9.24 -4.33
N ASP A 63 -23.17 -8.29 -4.12
CA ASP A 63 -22.40 -7.72 -5.23
C ASP A 63 -21.52 -8.76 -5.91
N ILE A 64 -20.83 -9.61 -5.15
CA ILE A 64 -19.99 -10.68 -5.70
C ILE A 64 -20.83 -11.65 -6.53
N HIS A 65 -22.00 -12.06 -6.03
CA HIS A 65 -22.92 -12.94 -6.78
C HIS A 65 -23.43 -12.25 -8.04
N ARG A 66 -23.85 -10.99 -7.96
CA ARG A 66 -24.30 -10.18 -9.10
C ARG A 66 -23.22 -10.04 -10.16
N LEU A 67 -21.98 -9.74 -9.75
CA LEU A 67 -20.82 -9.68 -10.65
C LEU A 67 -20.62 -11.01 -11.38
N LYS A 68 -20.65 -12.13 -10.66
CA LYS A 68 -20.54 -13.47 -11.25
C LYS A 68 -21.64 -13.76 -12.26
N GLU A 69 -22.89 -13.48 -11.91
CA GLU A 69 -24.05 -13.68 -12.80
C GLU A 69 -23.97 -12.79 -14.05
N SER A 70 -23.35 -11.61 -13.95
CA SER A 70 -23.08 -10.69 -15.05
C SER A 70 -21.88 -11.10 -15.91
N GLY A 71 -21.22 -12.22 -15.56
CA GLY A 71 -20.11 -12.78 -16.33
C GLY A 71 -18.73 -12.26 -15.90
N CYS A 72 -18.60 -11.66 -14.72
CA CYS A 72 -17.30 -11.36 -14.12
C CYS A 72 -16.55 -12.68 -13.85
N GLU A 73 -15.27 -12.73 -14.20
CA GLU A 73 -14.43 -13.92 -14.10
C GLU A 73 -13.48 -13.86 -12.92
N ALA A 74 -13.10 -12.64 -12.49
CA ALA A 74 -12.28 -12.43 -11.31
C ALA A 74 -12.44 -11.01 -10.74
N ILE A 75 -12.11 -10.84 -9.46
CA ILE A 75 -11.96 -9.55 -8.79
C ILE A 75 -10.48 -9.32 -8.49
N PHE A 76 -9.95 -8.14 -8.80
CA PHE A 76 -8.63 -7.70 -8.39
C PHE A 76 -8.74 -6.61 -7.33
N CYS A 77 -8.07 -6.82 -6.20
CA CYS A 77 -8.07 -5.92 -5.06
C CYS A 77 -6.70 -5.28 -4.91
N GLY A 78 -6.64 -3.95 -5.03
CA GLY A 78 -5.43 -3.16 -4.87
C GLY A 78 -5.62 -2.05 -3.84
N ALA A 79 -5.21 -2.28 -2.59
CA ALA A 79 -5.35 -1.33 -1.49
C ALA A 79 -6.82 -0.92 -1.22
N TYR A 80 -7.71 -1.87 -0.99
CA TYR A 80 -9.11 -1.59 -0.66
C TYR A 80 -9.33 -1.59 0.85
N TYR A 81 -10.01 -0.59 1.37
CA TYR A 81 -10.15 -0.34 2.81
C TYR A 81 -11.03 -1.32 3.57
N HIS A 82 -12.06 -1.84 2.89
CA HIS A 82 -13.02 -2.70 3.56
C HIS A 82 -12.64 -4.17 3.40
N ARG A 83 -12.96 -4.94 4.43
CA ARG A 83 -12.87 -6.39 4.34
C ARG A 83 -13.82 -6.90 3.26
N VAL A 84 -13.29 -7.65 2.31
CA VAL A 84 -14.05 -8.29 1.23
C VAL A 84 -14.63 -9.60 1.77
N PRO A 85 -15.92 -9.86 1.61
CA PRO A 85 -16.51 -11.15 1.99
C PRO A 85 -16.05 -12.25 1.03
N ILE A 86 -15.77 -13.44 1.57
CA ILE A 86 -15.24 -14.59 0.81
C ILE A 86 -16.22 -15.74 0.88
N ASP A 87 -16.66 -16.24 -0.28
CA ASP A 87 -17.45 -17.45 -0.42
C ASP A 87 -16.94 -18.39 -1.53
N HIS A 88 -15.78 -18.04 -2.11
CA HIS A 88 -15.13 -18.77 -3.21
C HIS A 88 -16.00 -18.94 -4.49
N SER A 89 -17.09 -18.21 -4.62
CA SER A 89 -17.94 -18.22 -5.80
C SER A 89 -17.29 -17.57 -7.03
N LEU A 90 -16.38 -16.62 -6.78
CA LEU A 90 -15.63 -15.88 -7.78
C LEU A 90 -14.15 -15.77 -7.32
N PRO A 91 -13.17 -15.99 -8.21
CA PRO A 91 -11.76 -15.73 -7.90
C PRO A 91 -11.54 -14.28 -7.45
N ILE A 92 -10.88 -14.09 -6.30
CA ILE A 92 -10.49 -12.77 -5.80
C ILE A 92 -8.98 -12.76 -5.56
N VAL A 93 -8.27 -11.86 -6.24
CA VAL A 93 -6.82 -11.67 -6.14
C VAL A 93 -6.52 -10.41 -5.36
N ASN A 94 -5.69 -10.50 -4.33
CA ASN A 94 -5.13 -9.33 -3.65
C ASN A 94 -3.74 -9.00 -4.21
N ILE A 95 -3.48 -7.70 -4.40
CA ILE A 95 -2.19 -7.13 -4.79
C ILE A 95 -1.57 -6.58 -3.50
N HIS A 96 -0.73 -7.38 -2.85
CA HIS A 96 -0.21 -7.06 -1.53
C HIS A 96 1.24 -6.57 -1.60
N PRO A 97 1.56 -5.39 -1.03
CA PRO A 97 2.90 -4.82 -1.06
C PRO A 97 3.82 -5.46 -0.01
N ALA A 98 4.05 -6.76 -0.11
CA ALA A 98 5.05 -7.49 0.67
C ALA A 98 5.45 -8.80 -0.02
N MET A 99 6.58 -9.37 0.38
CA MET A 99 7.03 -10.70 -0.02
C MET A 99 6.44 -11.75 0.93
N LEU A 100 5.15 -12.08 0.72
CA LEU A 100 4.48 -13.09 1.53
C LEU A 100 5.25 -14.43 1.55
N PRO A 101 5.31 -15.10 2.70
CA PRO A 101 4.46 -14.96 3.87
C PRO A 101 4.93 -13.92 4.92
N LEU A 102 5.99 -13.17 4.67
CA LEU A 102 6.41 -12.07 5.56
C LEU A 102 5.61 -10.81 5.25
N GLY A 103 5.24 -10.05 6.28
CA GLY A 103 4.56 -8.77 6.11
C GLY A 103 3.09 -8.88 5.76
N ARG A 104 2.39 -9.93 6.22
CA ARG A 104 0.92 -9.94 6.23
C ARG A 104 0.42 -8.77 7.06
N GLY A 105 -0.63 -8.08 6.61
CA GLY A 105 -1.21 -6.95 7.34
C GLY A 105 -1.38 -5.70 6.48
N ALA A 106 -2.00 -4.67 7.06
CA ALA A 106 -2.60 -3.59 6.28
C ALA A 106 -1.58 -2.66 5.59
N TRP A 107 -0.45 -2.36 6.21
CA TRP A 107 0.48 -1.35 5.69
C TRP A 107 1.96 -1.72 5.93
N PRO A 108 2.52 -2.70 5.19
CA PRO A 108 3.87 -3.22 5.44
C PRO A 108 5.02 -2.30 4.96
N MET A 109 4.80 -1.39 4.00
CA MET A 109 5.88 -0.60 3.38
C MET A 109 6.68 0.25 4.38
N PRO A 110 6.08 1.02 5.32
CA PRO A 110 6.85 1.74 6.32
C PRO A 110 7.73 0.82 7.17
N LEU A 111 7.23 -0.40 7.44
CA LEU A 111 7.94 -1.37 8.27
C LEU A 111 9.19 -1.94 7.58
N TRP A 112 9.30 -1.91 6.25
CA TRP A 112 10.56 -2.27 5.57
C TRP A 112 11.70 -1.35 6.02
N ILE A 113 11.45 -0.03 6.06
CA ILE A 113 12.45 0.96 6.48
C ILE A 113 12.70 0.87 7.98
N LEU A 114 11.64 0.83 8.81
CA LEU A 114 11.77 0.79 10.27
C LEU A 114 12.51 -0.47 10.74
N LYS A 115 12.24 -1.63 10.13
CA LYS A 115 12.92 -2.90 10.42
C LYS A 115 14.32 -3.00 9.76
N GLY A 116 14.69 -2.07 8.88
CA GLY A 116 15.97 -2.10 8.17
C GLY A 116 16.09 -3.27 7.21
N MET A 117 15.02 -3.58 6.48
CA MET A 117 15.03 -4.62 5.46
C MET A 117 15.76 -4.13 4.21
N ASP A 118 16.47 -5.01 3.55
CA ASP A 118 17.19 -4.76 2.30
C ASP A 118 16.41 -5.20 1.05
N GLU A 119 15.26 -5.85 1.23
CA GLU A 119 14.37 -6.31 0.18
C GLU A 119 12.91 -6.03 0.51
N GLY A 120 12.16 -5.49 -0.45
CA GLY A 120 10.71 -5.38 -0.47
C GLY A 120 10.15 -6.13 -1.68
N GLY A 121 8.85 -6.03 -1.88
CA GLY A 121 8.24 -6.64 -3.06
C GLY A 121 6.72 -6.61 -3.07
N VAL A 122 6.15 -7.27 -4.06
CA VAL A 122 4.71 -7.40 -4.24
C VAL A 122 4.35 -8.86 -4.44
N THR A 123 3.25 -9.26 -3.85
CA THR A 123 2.65 -10.58 -4.02
C THR A 123 1.24 -10.46 -4.58
N LEU A 124 0.94 -11.17 -5.66
CA LEU A 124 -0.42 -11.50 -6.04
C LEU A 124 -0.80 -12.81 -5.37
N HIS A 125 -1.85 -12.81 -4.58
CA HIS A 125 -2.32 -14.00 -3.88
C HIS A 125 -3.85 -14.11 -3.91
N LYS A 126 -4.36 -15.32 -3.70
CA LYS A 126 -5.79 -15.55 -3.49
C LYS A 126 -6.23 -14.82 -2.22
N MET A 127 -7.38 -14.20 -2.26
CA MET A 127 -7.95 -13.62 -1.04
C MET A 127 -8.67 -14.70 -0.24
N GLU A 128 -8.38 -14.75 1.05
CA GLU A 128 -8.97 -15.69 2.03
C GLU A 128 -9.58 -14.93 3.20
N ALA A 129 -10.26 -15.68 4.09
CA ALA A 129 -10.94 -15.10 5.25
C ALA A 129 -9.97 -14.42 6.23
N ASP A 130 -8.77 -14.96 6.38
CA ASP A 130 -7.71 -14.37 7.20
C ASP A 130 -6.81 -13.47 6.33
N PHE A 131 -6.28 -12.40 6.94
CA PHE A 131 -5.50 -11.41 6.21
C PHE A 131 -4.25 -12.02 5.58
N ASP A 132 -4.14 -11.85 4.26
CA ASP A 132 -2.98 -12.14 3.42
C ASP A 132 -2.43 -13.57 3.55
N THR A 133 -3.33 -14.55 3.80
CA THR A 133 -2.96 -15.97 4.03
C THR A 133 -3.16 -16.87 2.82
N GLY A 134 -3.84 -16.40 1.79
CA GLY A 134 -4.17 -17.23 0.63
C GLY A 134 -2.97 -17.58 -0.25
N ASP A 135 -3.14 -18.61 -1.07
CA ASP A 135 -2.11 -19.13 -1.95
C ASP A 135 -1.52 -18.08 -2.88
N ILE A 136 -0.21 -18.10 -3.06
CA ILE A 136 0.54 -17.15 -3.89
C ILE A 136 0.43 -17.53 -5.36
N LEU A 137 -0.05 -16.58 -6.18
CA LEU A 137 -0.04 -16.69 -7.65
C LEU A 137 1.33 -16.32 -8.21
N LEU A 138 1.79 -15.11 -7.89
CA LEU A 138 3.04 -14.51 -8.39
C LEU A 138 3.68 -13.62 -7.33
N GLN A 139 4.98 -13.46 -7.40
CA GLN A 139 5.74 -12.53 -6.55
C GLN A 139 6.86 -11.86 -7.34
N LYS A 140 7.14 -10.63 -6.97
CA LYS A 140 8.28 -9.88 -7.49
C LYS A 140 8.92 -9.05 -6.39
N SER A 141 10.21 -9.28 -6.15
CA SER A 141 11.00 -8.50 -5.20
C SER A 141 11.77 -7.36 -5.87
N PHE A 142 12.20 -6.41 -5.05
CA PHE A 142 13.09 -5.31 -5.43
C PHE A 142 13.92 -4.88 -4.20
N PRO A 143 15.11 -4.27 -4.42
CA PRO A 143 15.93 -3.79 -3.32
C PRO A 143 15.29 -2.60 -2.61
N VAL A 144 15.43 -2.58 -1.27
CA VAL A 144 15.19 -1.43 -0.38
C VAL A 144 16.55 -0.93 0.07
N THR A 145 16.79 0.36 -0.03
CA THR A 145 18.08 0.99 0.26
C THR A 145 17.92 2.12 1.28
N ASP A 146 19.02 2.61 1.80
CA ASP A 146 19.01 3.76 2.72
C ASP A 146 18.60 5.09 2.05
N GLU A 147 18.56 5.12 0.72
CA GLU A 147 18.06 6.26 -0.07
C GLU A 147 16.53 6.24 -0.24
N ASP A 148 15.89 5.08 0.04
CA ASP A 148 14.45 4.94 -0.15
C ASP A 148 13.66 5.59 0.98
N ASP A 149 12.57 6.23 0.58
CA ASP A 149 11.48 6.69 1.43
C ASP A 149 10.14 6.06 0.98
N LEU A 150 9.07 6.36 1.68
CA LEU A 150 7.75 5.79 1.36
C LEU A 150 7.28 6.12 -0.06
N GLU A 151 7.63 7.29 -0.60
CA GLU A 151 7.27 7.69 -1.96
C GLU A 151 7.99 6.82 -3.00
N SER A 152 9.32 6.69 -2.91
CA SER A 152 10.11 5.84 -3.81
C SER A 152 9.75 4.37 -3.71
N LEU A 153 9.44 3.87 -2.51
CA LEU A 153 8.94 2.51 -2.30
C LEU A 153 7.57 2.30 -2.94
N THR A 154 6.68 3.30 -2.84
CA THR A 154 5.38 3.26 -3.51
C THR A 154 5.52 3.14 -5.02
N GLU A 155 6.47 3.89 -5.63
CA GLU A 155 6.76 3.76 -7.06
C GLU A 155 7.26 2.36 -7.44
N LYS A 156 8.15 1.77 -6.62
CA LYS A 156 8.66 0.40 -6.83
C LYS A 156 7.53 -0.63 -6.73
N VAL A 157 6.65 -0.50 -5.72
CA VAL A 157 5.46 -1.35 -5.53
C VAL A 157 4.52 -1.24 -6.74
N CYS A 158 4.20 -0.03 -7.18
CA CYS A 158 3.34 0.21 -8.34
C CYS A 158 3.88 -0.45 -9.60
N ARG A 159 5.18 -0.31 -9.85
CA ARG A 159 5.85 -0.93 -11.01
C ARG A 159 5.80 -2.45 -10.95
N ALA A 160 6.23 -3.02 -9.82
CA ALA A 160 6.22 -4.48 -9.63
C ALA A 160 4.80 -5.06 -9.69
N GLY A 161 3.84 -4.40 -9.04
CA GLY A 161 2.43 -4.82 -9.07
C GLY A 161 1.82 -4.78 -10.48
N ALA A 162 2.09 -3.72 -11.25
CA ALA A 162 1.63 -3.60 -12.63
C ALA A 162 2.21 -4.70 -13.53
N GLU A 163 3.51 -5.00 -13.39
CA GLU A 163 4.16 -6.09 -14.15
C GLU A 163 3.56 -7.46 -13.78
N LEU A 164 3.33 -7.73 -12.48
CA LEU A 164 2.68 -8.95 -12.02
C LEU A 164 1.23 -9.06 -12.49
N CYS A 165 0.47 -7.97 -12.49
CA CYS A 165 -0.91 -7.95 -13.01
C CYS A 165 -0.94 -8.29 -14.51
N ALA A 166 -0.06 -7.69 -15.31
CA ALA A 166 0.04 -7.99 -16.74
C ALA A 166 0.42 -9.47 -17.00
N GLU A 167 1.35 -10.01 -16.22
CA GLU A 167 1.76 -11.42 -16.29
C GLU A 167 0.61 -12.35 -15.88
N ALA A 168 -0.08 -12.04 -14.77
CA ALA A 168 -1.17 -12.85 -14.25
C ALA A 168 -2.31 -13.00 -15.26
N VAL A 169 -2.75 -11.90 -15.89
CA VAL A 169 -3.88 -11.94 -16.82
C VAL A 169 -3.54 -12.58 -18.15
N ALA A 170 -2.28 -12.63 -18.55
CA ALA A 170 -1.84 -13.32 -19.75
C ALA A 170 -2.10 -14.85 -19.69
N ASN A 171 -2.14 -15.44 -18.50
CA ASN A 171 -2.44 -16.85 -18.28
C ASN A 171 -3.09 -17.09 -16.92
N PHE A 172 -4.19 -16.43 -16.64
CA PHE A 172 -4.83 -16.38 -15.33
C PHE A 172 -5.20 -17.76 -14.79
N ASP A 173 -5.82 -18.62 -15.59
CA ASP A 173 -6.23 -19.96 -15.18
C ASP A 173 -5.04 -20.82 -14.73
N PHE A 174 -3.90 -20.65 -15.41
CA PHE A 174 -2.68 -21.37 -15.04
C PHE A 174 -2.19 -20.91 -13.66
N TYR A 175 -2.04 -19.60 -13.43
CA TYR A 175 -1.55 -19.09 -12.16
C TYR A 175 -2.53 -19.37 -11.01
N TRP A 176 -3.84 -19.22 -11.26
CA TRP A 176 -4.85 -19.53 -10.26
C TRP A 176 -4.84 -20.98 -9.81
N LYS A 177 -4.73 -21.91 -10.78
CA LYS A 177 -4.73 -23.36 -10.52
C LYS A 177 -3.44 -23.82 -9.86
N ASN A 178 -2.30 -23.21 -10.21
CA ASN A 178 -0.97 -23.60 -9.72
C ASN A 178 -0.46 -22.68 -8.60
N ALA A 179 -1.33 -21.89 -8.00
CA ALA A 179 -0.98 -21.05 -6.86
C ALA A 179 -0.43 -21.93 -5.73
N ARG A 180 0.64 -21.44 -5.08
CA ARG A 180 1.38 -22.19 -4.07
C ARG A 180 0.98 -21.78 -2.66
N PRO A 181 0.80 -22.70 -1.71
CA PRO A 181 0.56 -22.37 -0.30
C PRO A 181 1.71 -21.54 0.28
N GLN A 182 1.39 -20.59 1.15
CA GLN A 182 2.39 -19.73 1.77
C GLN A 182 3.18 -20.40 2.90
N GLY A 183 2.55 -21.31 3.64
CA GLY A 183 3.12 -21.86 4.88
C GLY A 183 3.03 -20.88 6.07
N GLU A 184 3.89 -21.08 7.06
CA GLU A 184 4.00 -20.16 8.21
C GLU A 184 4.48 -18.79 7.76
N GLY A 185 3.96 -17.73 8.38
CA GLY A 185 4.28 -16.36 8.03
C GLY A 185 4.22 -15.41 9.22
N GLU A 186 4.65 -14.18 9.00
CA GLU A 186 4.67 -13.13 10.01
C GLU A 186 3.61 -12.06 9.69
N TYR A 187 2.74 -11.78 10.68
CA TYR A 187 1.79 -10.67 10.61
C TYR A 187 2.46 -9.41 11.15
N TRP A 188 2.42 -8.34 10.36
CA TRP A 188 2.91 -7.03 10.77
C TRP A 188 1.70 -6.12 11.06
N PRO A 189 1.53 -5.68 12.30
CA PRO A 189 0.46 -4.75 12.64
C PRO A 189 0.64 -3.44 11.87
N CYS A 190 -0.47 -2.76 11.62
CA CYS A 190 -0.43 -1.42 11.04
C CYS A 190 0.41 -0.51 11.95
N PRO A 191 1.36 0.27 11.41
CA PRO A 191 2.10 1.26 12.18
C PRO A 191 1.15 2.21 12.93
N THR A 192 1.59 2.62 14.10
CA THR A 192 0.85 3.52 15.00
C THR A 192 1.45 4.92 15.00
N GLU A 193 0.78 5.89 15.62
CA GLU A 193 1.34 7.23 15.85
C GLU A 193 2.68 7.16 16.61
N GLU A 194 2.84 6.22 17.55
CA GLU A 194 4.10 6.06 18.28
C GLU A 194 5.27 5.65 17.37
N ASP A 195 5.01 4.81 16.35
CA ASP A 195 6.01 4.44 15.34
C ASP A 195 6.45 5.62 14.46
N ALA A 196 5.58 6.64 14.33
CA ALA A 196 5.83 7.88 13.59
C ALA A 196 6.30 9.05 14.49
N THR A 197 6.54 8.79 15.80
CA THR A 197 6.89 9.82 16.77
C THR A 197 8.38 9.76 17.11
N VAL A 198 9.03 10.94 17.14
CA VAL A 198 10.43 11.11 17.58
C VAL A 198 10.52 12.13 18.70
N THR A 199 11.53 11.97 19.57
CA THR A 199 11.82 12.81 20.73
C THR A 199 13.29 13.28 20.72
N ALA A 200 13.67 14.12 21.66
CA ALA A 200 15.06 14.55 21.81
C ALA A 200 16.05 13.39 22.10
N GLU A 201 15.55 12.29 22.66
CA GLU A 201 16.33 11.08 22.98
C GLU A 201 16.38 10.09 21.82
N THR A 202 15.59 10.29 20.77
CA THR A 202 15.58 9.39 19.61
C THR A 202 16.95 9.43 18.89
N PRO A 203 17.63 8.28 18.70
CA PRO A 203 18.88 8.24 17.95
C PRO A 203 18.70 8.77 16.51
N ILE A 204 19.72 9.45 15.98
CA ILE A 204 19.67 10.13 14.68
C ILE A 204 19.30 9.13 13.56
N GLU A 205 19.90 7.94 13.58
CA GLU A 205 19.62 6.89 12.59
C GLU A 205 18.18 6.34 12.65
N VAL A 206 17.55 6.37 13.84
CA VAL A 206 16.14 6.01 14.01
C VAL A 206 15.25 7.14 13.52
N MET A 207 15.59 8.38 13.83
CA MET A 207 14.86 9.57 13.40
C MET A 207 14.81 9.66 11.88
N ASP A 208 15.95 9.48 11.19
CA ASP A 208 16.00 9.43 9.72
C ASP A 208 15.06 8.34 9.16
N LYS A 209 15.11 7.12 9.72
CA LYS A 209 14.22 6.03 9.31
C LYS A 209 12.75 6.37 9.48
N VAL A 210 12.35 7.01 10.60
CA VAL A 210 10.95 7.41 10.84
C VAL A 210 10.49 8.39 9.77
N PHE A 211 11.25 9.44 9.47
CA PHE A 211 10.85 10.42 8.46
C PHE A 211 10.84 9.84 7.05
N ARG A 212 11.72 8.89 6.72
CA ARG A 212 11.66 8.17 5.44
C ARG A 212 10.48 7.19 5.38
N ALA A 213 10.23 6.46 6.46
CA ALA A 213 9.16 5.46 6.53
C ALA A 213 7.76 6.06 6.39
N PHE A 214 7.58 7.29 6.85
CA PHE A 214 6.29 7.99 6.81
C PHE A 214 6.33 9.24 5.91
N TYR A 215 7.26 9.32 4.96
CA TYR A 215 7.34 10.45 4.04
C TYR A 215 6.03 10.66 3.28
N GLY A 216 5.49 11.87 3.34
CA GLY A 216 4.17 12.23 2.77
C GLY A 216 2.99 12.02 3.73
N PHE A 217 3.23 11.41 4.89
CA PHE A 217 2.25 11.25 5.97
C PHE A 217 2.68 12.01 7.21
N GLU A 218 1.85 11.95 8.25
CA GLU A 218 2.11 12.62 9.52
C GLU A 218 3.25 11.95 10.28
N CYS A 219 4.25 12.74 10.67
CA CYS A 219 5.26 12.41 11.67
C CYS A 219 5.16 13.40 12.82
N TYR A 220 5.61 13.01 14.01
CA TYR A 220 5.43 13.80 15.21
C TYR A 220 6.75 14.05 15.91
N LEU A 221 7.05 15.35 16.21
CA LEU A 221 8.12 15.75 17.12
C LEU A 221 7.48 15.96 18.49
N ARG A 222 7.75 15.09 19.45
CA ARG A 222 7.27 15.22 20.82
C ARG A 222 8.31 15.94 21.68
N THR A 223 7.98 17.12 22.15
CA THR A 223 8.76 17.91 23.12
C THR A 223 8.17 17.76 24.52
N ASP A 224 8.78 18.39 25.53
CA ASP A 224 8.23 18.44 26.89
C ASP A 224 6.91 19.23 26.95
N ASP A 225 6.73 20.22 26.07
CA ASP A 225 5.61 21.17 26.09
C ASP A 225 4.51 20.87 25.06
N GLU A 226 4.85 20.27 23.91
CA GLU A 226 3.91 20.09 22.80
C GLU A 226 4.27 18.90 21.88
N VAL A 227 3.32 18.53 21.03
CA VAL A 227 3.52 17.59 19.90
C VAL A 227 3.37 18.38 18.61
N ILE A 228 4.42 18.41 17.80
CA ILE A 228 4.46 19.10 16.50
C ILE A 228 4.26 18.09 15.40
N CYS A 229 3.18 18.25 14.61
CA CYS A 229 2.94 17.42 13.44
C CYS A 229 3.72 17.98 12.23
N VAL A 230 4.46 17.12 11.56
CA VAL A 230 5.22 17.41 10.34
C VAL A 230 4.81 16.44 9.25
N VAL A 231 4.43 16.96 8.09
CA VAL A 231 4.07 16.15 6.92
C VAL A 231 5.15 16.31 5.84
N GLY A 232 5.67 15.20 5.34
CA GLY A 232 6.65 15.20 4.24
C GLY A 232 8.03 15.73 4.62
N GLY A 233 8.38 15.76 5.91
CA GLY A 233 9.68 16.22 6.37
C GLY A 233 10.80 15.22 6.04
N ARG A 234 12.03 15.75 5.82
CA ARG A 234 13.24 14.96 5.64
C ARG A 234 14.29 15.39 6.67
N TYR A 235 15.00 14.42 7.24
CA TYR A 235 16.13 14.71 8.11
C TYR A 235 17.32 15.23 7.30
N VAL A 236 17.90 16.35 7.76
CA VAL A 236 19.12 16.94 7.18
C VAL A 236 20.13 17.16 8.26
N SER A 237 21.27 16.47 8.20
CA SER A 237 22.36 16.61 9.16
C SER A 237 22.99 18.00 9.09
N GLU A 238 22.91 18.76 10.18
CA GLU A 238 23.48 20.10 10.28
C GLU A 238 23.66 20.48 11.77
N SER A 239 24.89 20.78 12.21
CA SER A 239 25.16 21.09 13.60
C SER A 239 24.50 22.39 14.06
N HIS A 240 23.89 22.37 15.25
CA HIS A 240 23.28 23.52 15.91
C HIS A 240 23.16 23.29 17.42
N ASP A 241 22.92 24.38 18.17
CA ASP A 241 22.71 24.37 19.62
C ASP A 241 21.26 24.73 20.03
N LEU A 242 20.31 24.60 19.09
CA LEU A 242 18.89 24.92 19.33
C LEU A 242 18.20 23.78 20.10
N PRO A 243 17.25 24.11 21.00
CA PRO A 243 16.40 23.09 21.61
C PRO A 243 15.63 22.28 20.56
N PHE A 244 15.39 20.99 20.86
CA PHE A 244 14.61 20.09 20.04
C PHE A 244 13.19 20.65 19.81
N GLY A 245 12.68 20.57 18.57
CA GLY A 245 11.37 21.09 18.18
C GLY A 245 11.36 22.59 17.82
N THR A 246 12.49 23.34 18.02
CA THR A 246 12.53 24.75 17.68
C THR A 246 12.31 24.98 16.18
N LYS A 247 11.29 25.77 15.83
CA LYS A 247 10.99 26.16 14.43
C LYS A 247 11.93 27.25 13.97
N THR A 248 12.54 27.08 12.81
CA THR A 248 13.43 28.06 12.15
C THR A 248 13.07 28.21 10.67
N ASP A 249 13.75 29.11 9.96
CA ASP A 249 13.73 29.20 8.50
C ASP A 249 14.35 27.97 7.79
N ARG A 250 15.12 27.16 8.54
CA ARG A 250 15.74 25.90 8.06
C ARG A 250 14.90 24.65 8.35
N GLY A 251 13.75 24.78 8.99
CA GLY A 251 12.90 23.69 9.45
C GLY A 251 12.83 23.55 10.96
N TYR A 252 12.44 22.38 11.46
CA TYR A 252 12.42 22.10 12.89
C TYR A 252 13.75 21.53 13.33
N ALA A 253 14.35 22.14 14.37
CA ALA A 253 15.58 21.67 14.99
C ALA A 253 15.38 20.33 15.69
N VAL A 254 16.25 19.37 15.40
CA VAL A 254 16.24 18.03 16.00
C VAL A 254 17.68 17.63 16.35
N SER A 255 17.87 16.49 17.03
CA SER A 255 19.21 16.04 17.41
C SER A 255 20.12 15.91 16.17
N GLY A 256 21.17 16.72 16.13
CA GLY A 256 22.19 16.69 15.08
C GLY A 256 21.74 17.22 13.70
N GLY A 257 20.58 17.88 13.58
CA GLY A 257 20.10 18.39 12.29
C GLY A 257 18.76 19.10 12.32
N PHE A 258 18.12 19.12 11.18
CA PHE A 258 16.79 19.71 10.96
C PHE A 258 15.88 18.74 10.21
N ILE A 259 14.58 18.84 10.51
CA ILE A 259 13.54 18.27 9.66
C ILE A 259 13.03 19.38 8.71
N ARG A 260 13.22 19.17 7.43
CA ARG A 260 12.88 20.12 6.36
C ARG A 260 11.82 19.57 5.44
#